data_73358d281c2132c98dcc966b4b1483a0
#
_entry.id   73358d281c2132c98dcc966b4b1483a0
#
_cell.length_a   1.000
_cell.length_b   1.000
_cell.length_c   1.000
_cell.angle_alpha   90.00
_cell.angle_beta   90.00
_cell.angle_gamma   90.00
#
_symmetry.space_group_name_H-M   'P 1'
#
loop_
_entity.id
_entity.type
_entity.pdbx_description
1 polymer ?
#
loop_
_entity_poly.entity_id
_entity_poly.type
_entity_poly.pdbx_seq_one_letter_code
_entity_poly.pdbx_strand_id
1 'polypeptide(L)'
;FITQVRDRLADLKKQGLTYKIEALMWHQGENDMFHPIGKQHYEKNLRNFIAKIREDLSTPGLKVFVGEISTKGIWGMDNRANVTLIRNAQMAVVESDPKVFFVPTSHLSFKIGRPVGLHYHFGTLGQLQHGEAYAATYFDQNRISNRQGLRMPKAKKIKLFILGGQRNMEGEGSWVTDIKNTPLAKPQKALYQYNLGKVTISNAWEHLSPIKHLEDFGPELSFGQQLIPSMEDGEILAIYKFTDSGSQSLDWLPQGSKESYRDRYQDWITGIKRCRDDLTQQGYQCEIPAIFWHCGENDRALNWMAQKYTDRFQTFMNATRKDLKLPDLNWILTEQPILTAEITGDEKLYDLNPDLEALDARDPNFTFVKTSDLPHTTVLFGSKGIIALGNRMAKAWTKITLE
;
A
#
# COMPACT_ATOMS: atom_id res chain seq x y z
N PHE A 1 16.73 -26.49 15.22
CA PHE A 1 16.27 -25.20 15.74
C PHE A 1 15.86 -25.33 17.22
N ILE A 2 14.81 -26.10 17.57
CA ILE A 2 14.28 -26.21 18.94
C ILE A 2 15.32 -26.67 19.95
N THR A 3 16.13 -27.66 19.60
CA THR A 3 17.24 -28.17 20.48
C THR A 3 18.18 -27.01 20.85
N GLN A 4 18.62 -26.23 19.88
CA GLN A 4 19.49 -25.07 20.12
C GLN A 4 18.82 -24.00 21.01
N VAL A 5 17.53 -23.74 20.82
CA VAL A 5 16.79 -22.83 21.70
C VAL A 5 16.78 -23.36 23.13
N ARG A 6 16.43 -24.62 23.33
CA ARG A 6 16.39 -25.26 24.65
C ARG A 6 17.76 -25.25 25.34
N ASP A 7 18.81 -25.51 24.59
CA ASP A 7 20.18 -25.47 25.13
C ASP A 7 20.55 -24.07 25.64
N ARG A 8 20.23 -23.03 24.85
CA ARG A 8 20.48 -21.64 25.28
C ARG A 8 19.63 -21.22 26.47
N LEU A 9 18.37 -21.65 26.54
CA LEU A 9 17.53 -21.39 27.72
C LEU A 9 18.06 -22.13 28.97
N ALA A 10 18.59 -23.34 28.80
CA ALA A 10 19.24 -24.07 29.89
C ALA A 10 20.53 -23.36 30.37
N ASP A 11 21.32 -22.81 29.45
CA ASP A 11 22.51 -22.02 29.79
C ASP A 11 22.19 -20.77 30.57
N LEU A 12 21.11 -20.04 30.22
CA LEU A 12 20.64 -18.89 30.99
C LEU A 12 20.25 -19.27 32.41
N LYS A 13 19.54 -20.40 32.58
CA LYS A 13 19.18 -20.92 33.90
C LYS A 13 20.41 -21.29 34.73
N LYS A 14 21.44 -21.93 34.13
CA LYS A 14 22.69 -22.25 34.82
C LYS A 14 23.43 -21.01 35.34
N GLN A 15 23.26 -19.88 34.62
CA GLN A 15 23.82 -18.58 35.01
C GLN A 15 22.95 -17.84 36.06
N GLY A 16 21.88 -18.47 36.55
CA GLY A 16 20.96 -17.85 37.50
C GLY A 16 20.05 -16.76 36.91
N LEU A 17 19.97 -16.67 35.57
CA LEU A 17 19.18 -15.68 34.89
C LEU A 17 17.74 -16.15 34.71
N THR A 18 16.79 -15.25 34.93
CA THR A 18 15.39 -15.45 34.53
C THR A 18 15.19 -14.96 33.11
N TYR A 19 14.31 -15.61 32.36
CA TYR A 19 14.00 -15.23 31.00
C TYR A 19 12.50 -15.36 30.71
N LYS A 20 12.04 -14.63 29.69
CA LYS A 20 10.75 -14.77 29.06
C LYS A 20 10.97 -14.88 27.55
N ILE A 21 10.32 -15.85 26.90
CA ILE A 21 10.29 -15.91 25.45
C ILE A 21 9.16 -14.98 24.99
N GLU A 22 9.54 -13.84 24.44
CA GLU A 22 8.57 -12.77 24.12
C GLU A 22 7.93 -12.98 22.76
N ALA A 23 8.73 -13.35 21.76
CA ALA A 23 8.24 -13.51 20.38
C ALA A 23 9.16 -14.42 19.56
N LEU A 24 8.63 -14.94 18.44
CA LEU A 24 9.37 -15.55 17.35
C LEU A 24 9.36 -14.60 16.16
N MET A 25 10.54 -14.25 15.65
CA MET A 25 10.73 -13.55 14.37
C MET A 25 11.04 -14.58 13.31
N TRP A 26 10.21 -14.66 12.26
CA TRP A 26 10.32 -15.67 11.22
C TRP A 26 10.34 -15.05 9.84
N HIS A 27 11.36 -15.35 9.05
CA HIS A 27 11.47 -14.95 7.65
C HIS A 27 11.94 -16.13 6.82
N GLN A 28 11.03 -16.69 6.02
CA GLN A 28 11.32 -17.84 5.15
C GLN A 28 10.13 -18.04 4.19
N GLY A 29 10.39 -18.62 3.02
CA GLY A 29 9.41 -19.01 2.01
C GLY A 29 9.96 -18.85 0.58
N GLU A 30 11.15 -18.26 0.43
CA GLU A 30 11.79 -18.06 -0.88
C GLU A 30 12.05 -19.41 -1.59
N ASN A 31 12.50 -20.41 -0.86
CA ASN A 31 12.71 -21.74 -1.44
C ASN A 31 11.38 -22.43 -1.77
N ASP A 32 10.33 -22.21 -0.95
CA ASP A 32 9.02 -22.80 -1.20
C ASP A 32 8.39 -22.27 -2.48
N MET A 33 8.63 -21.01 -2.84
CA MET A 33 8.08 -20.45 -4.08
C MET A 33 8.62 -21.11 -5.37
N PHE A 34 9.79 -21.75 -5.31
CA PHE A 34 10.35 -22.49 -6.45
C PHE A 34 9.92 -23.96 -6.50
N HIS A 35 9.37 -24.47 -5.42
CA HIS A 35 8.97 -25.87 -5.34
C HIS A 35 7.44 -26.03 -5.44
N PRO A 36 6.90 -26.77 -6.41
CA PRO A 36 5.45 -26.91 -6.58
C PRO A 36 4.72 -27.36 -5.32
N ILE A 37 5.23 -28.37 -4.63
CA ILE A 37 4.67 -28.88 -3.37
C ILE A 37 4.84 -27.85 -2.24
N GLY A 38 5.98 -27.15 -2.20
CA GLY A 38 6.23 -26.10 -1.22
C GLY A 38 5.18 -25.01 -1.28
N LYS A 39 4.92 -24.47 -2.47
CA LYS A 39 3.88 -23.43 -2.70
C LYS A 39 2.50 -23.90 -2.27
N GLN A 40 2.12 -25.12 -2.65
CA GLN A 40 0.80 -25.67 -2.39
C GLN A 40 0.54 -25.88 -0.89
N HIS A 41 1.58 -26.21 -0.13
CA HIS A 41 1.45 -26.58 1.29
C HIS A 41 2.00 -25.52 2.26
N TYR A 42 2.46 -24.37 1.77
CA TYR A 42 3.13 -23.38 2.60
C TYR A 42 2.28 -22.92 3.77
N GLU A 43 1.01 -22.58 3.56
CA GLU A 43 0.10 -22.16 4.62
C GLU A 43 -0.01 -23.24 5.71
N LYS A 44 -0.32 -24.48 5.33
CA LYS A 44 -0.43 -25.60 6.24
C LYS A 44 0.86 -25.82 7.03
N ASN A 45 2.00 -25.75 6.33
CA ASN A 45 3.31 -25.97 6.93
C ASN A 45 3.64 -24.85 7.94
N LEU A 46 3.36 -23.59 7.60
CA LEU A 46 3.58 -22.46 8.51
C LEU A 46 2.68 -22.56 9.76
N ARG A 47 1.41 -22.93 9.62
CA ARG A 47 0.51 -23.16 10.75
C ARG A 47 1.03 -24.28 11.67
N ASN A 48 1.41 -25.40 11.10
CA ASN A 48 1.96 -26.53 11.84
C ASN A 48 3.29 -26.15 12.55
N PHE A 49 4.15 -25.42 11.88
CA PHE A 49 5.39 -24.93 12.45
C PHE A 49 5.14 -24.04 13.67
N ILE A 50 4.24 -23.05 13.56
CA ILE A 50 3.89 -22.16 14.66
C ILE A 50 3.29 -22.93 15.84
N ALA A 51 2.36 -23.85 15.56
CA ALA A 51 1.75 -24.67 16.59
C ALA A 51 2.81 -25.53 17.32
N LYS A 52 3.71 -26.14 16.55
CA LYS A 52 4.75 -27.00 17.11
C LYS A 52 5.78 -26.23 17.94
N ILE A 53 6.16 -25.02 17.53
CA ILE A 53 7.04 -24.13 18.31
C ILE A 53 6.40 -23.75 19.64
N ARG A 54 5.11 -23.39 19.63
CA ARG A 54 4.37 -23.06 20.85
C ARG A 54 4.29 -24.24 21.82
N GLU A 55 4.05 -25.43 21.29
CA GLU A 55 4.04 -26.67 22.06
C GLU A 55 5.43 -26.96 22.65
N ASP A 56 6.44 -27.03 21.80
CA ASP A 56 7.81 -27.41 22.18
C ASP A 56 8.46 -26.47 23.18
N LEU A 57 8.10 -25.19 23.14
CA LEU A 57 8.57 -24.17 24.10
C LEU A 57 7.61 -23.96 25.29
N SER A 58 6.51 -24.71 25.33
CA SER A 58 5.45 -24.54 26.37
C SER A 58 4.97 -23.08 26.47
N THR A 59 4.82 -22.41 25.32
CA THR A 59 4.42 -21.00 25.21
C THR A 59 3.23 -20.85 24.26
N PRO A 60 2.01 -21.29 24.64
CA PRO A 60 0.85 -21.28 23.76
C PRO A 60 0.44 -19.88 23.31
N GLY A 61 0.83 -18.87 24.05
CA GLY A 61 0.58 -17.45 23.73
C GLY A 61 1.72 -16.75 22.99
N LEU A 62 2.73 -17.47 22.50
CA LEU A 62 3.87 -16.87 21.81
C LEU A 62 3.43 -16.06 20.60
N LYS A 63 3.83 -14.80 20.56
CA LYS A 63 3.65 -13.95 19.39
C LYS A 63 4.62 -14.38 18.30
N VAL A 64 4.14 -14.41 17.05
CA VAL A 64 4.97 -14.76 15.90
C VAL A 64 4.89 -13.62 14.88
N PHE A 65 6.03 -13.14 14.45
CA PHE A 65 6.16 -12.07 13.46
C PHE A 65 6.71 -12.71 12.18
N VAL A 66 5.86 -12.76 11.14
CA VAL A 66 6.19 -13.38 9.86
C VAL A 66 6.61 -12.31 8.87
N GLY A 67 7.88 -12.33 8.48
CA GLY A 67 8.43 -11.42 7.47
C GLY A 67 7.90 -11.75 6.09
N GLU A 68 7.45 -10.72 5.39
CA GLU A 68 6.97 -10.82 4.02
C GLU A 68 8.04 -11.35 3.08
N ILE A 69 7.66 -12.27 2.18
CA ILE A 69 8.51 -12.60 1.04
C ILE A 69 8.29 -11.56 -0.06
N SER A 70 9.38 -10.92 -0.50
CA SER A 70 9.31 -9.76 -1.38
C SER A 70 10.03 -9.91 -2.71
N THR A 71 10.67 -11.03 -2.96
CA THR A 71 11.46 -11.26 -4.17
C THR A 71 10.61 -11.33 -5.42
N LYS A 72 10.66 -10.31 -6.27
CA LYS A 72 9.84 -10.18 -7.48
C LYS A 72 10.48 -10.80 -8.73
N GLY A 73 11.79 -10.99 -8.74
CA GLY A 73 12.53 -11.57 -9.86
C GLY A 73 13.84 -12.20 -9.41
N ILE A 74 14.16 -13.39 -9.94
CA ILE A 74 15.42 -14.11 -9.69
C ILE A 74 15.92 -14.63 -11.03
N TRP A 75 17.19 -14.41 -11.34
CA TRP A 75 17.85 -14.91 -12.57
C TRP A 75 17.08 -14.61 -13.86
N GLY A 76 16.49 -13.41 -13.97
CA GLY A 76 15.69 -13.03 -15.12
C GLY A 76 14.29 -13.67 -15.20
N MET A 77 13.92 -14.48 -14.22
CA MET A 77 12.57 -15.06 -14.13
C MET A 77 11.62 -14.13 -13.41
N ASP A 78 10.42 -13.96 -13.92
CA ASP A 78 9.32 -13.28 -13.22
C ASP A 78 8.71 -14.22 -12.18
N ASN A 79 8.94 -13.92 -10.91
CA ASN A 79 8.42 -14.71 -9.79
C ASN A 79 7.22 -14.07 -9.09
N ARG A 80 6.64 -13.00 -9.64
CA ARG A 80 5.52 -12.28 -9.01
C ARG A 80 4.36 -13.18 -8.63
N ALA A 81 3.97 -14.10 -9.50
CA ALA A 81 2.90 -15.06 -9.21
C ALA A 81 3.25 -15.99 -8.03
N ASN A 82 4.48 -16.51 -8.01
CA ASN A 82 4.95 -17.40 -6.93
C ASN A 82 5.05 -16.67 -5.59
N VAL A 83 5.60 -15.45 -5.59
CA VAL A 83 5.65 -14.58 -4.40
C VAL A 83 4.25 -14.30 -3.88
N THR A 84 3.30 -13.99 -4.77
CA THR A 84 1.91 -13.72 -4.39
C THR A 84 1.27 -14.93 -3.70
N LEU A 85 1.49 -16.15 -4.19
CA LEU A 85 0.98 -17.37 -3.56
C LEU A 85 1.50 -17.53 -2.12
N ILE A 86 2.80 -17.38 -1.92
CA ILE A 86 3.40 -17.48 -0.59
C ILE A 86 2.90 -16.36 0.34
N ARG A 87 2.84 -15.12 -0.15
CA ARG A 87 2.33 -13.98 0.64
C ARG A 87 0.87 -14.15 1.04
N ASN A 88 0.02 -14.62 0.12
CA ASN A 88 -1.37 -14.92 0.43
C ASN A 88 -1.48 -16.00 1.51
N ALA A 89 -0.64 -17.03 1.45
CA ALA A 89 -0.57 -18.05 2.48
C ALA A 89 -0.09 -17.49 3.84
N GLN A 90 0.91 -16.59 3.83
CA GLN A 90 1.33 -15.87 5.04
C GLN A 90 0.19 -15.04 5.63
N MET A 91 -0.53 -14.30 4.78
CA MET A 91 -1.68 -13.49 5.21
C MET A 91 -2.81 -14.34 5.78
N ALA A 92 -3.15 -15.48 5.15
CA ALA A 92 -4.17 -16.40 5.66
C ALA A 92 -3.84 -16.93 7.08
N VAL A 93 -2.55 -17.17 7.36
CA VAL A 93 -2.11 -17.54 8.71
C VAL A 93 -2.29 -16.39 9.69
N VAL A 94 -1.90 -15.17 9.30
CA VAL A 94 -2.05 -13.95 10.12
C VAL A 94 -3.50 -13.66 10.45
N GLU A 95 -4.40 -13.74 9.46
CA GLU A 95 -5.83 -13.47 9.64
C GLU A 95 -6.51 -14.46 10.58
N SER A 96 -6.02 -15.70 10.64
CA SER A 96 -6.64 -16.76 11.44
C SER A 96 -6.08 -16.90 12.85
N ASP A 97 -4.95 -16.26 13.17
CA ASP A 97 -4.31 -16.36 14.47
C ASP A 97 -3.95 -14.95 15.00
N PRO A 98 -4.68 -14.45 16.04
CA PRO A 98 -4.49 -13.09 16.54
C PRO A 98 -3.14 -12.84 17.21
N LYS A 99 -2.30 -13.88 17.30
CA LYS A 99 -0.93 -13.78 17.83
C LYS A 99 0.13 -13.94 16.74
N VAL A 100 -0.29 -13.96 15.47
CA VAL A 100 0.62 -13.93 14.32
C VAL A 100 0.48 -12.59 13.63
N PHE A 101 1.61 -11.95 13.34
CA PHE A 101 1.66 -10.59 12.79
C PHE A 101 2.48 -10.58 11.52
N PHE A 102 2.00 -9.90 10.50
CA PHE A 102 2.72 -9.72 9.26
C PHE A 102 3.72 -8.57 9.37
N VAL A 103 4.95 -8.80 8.91
CA VAL A 103 6.01 -7.79 8.89
C VAL A 103 6.28 -7.41 7.44
N PRO A 104 5.91 -6.20 6.98
CA PRO A 104 6.15 -5.77 5.62
C PRO A 104 7.64 -5.60 5.36
N THR A 105 8.13 -6.20 4.27
CA THR A 105 9.54 -6.13 3.85
C THR A 105 9.73 -5.85 2.37
N SER A 106 8.67 -5.71 1.59
CA SER A 106 8.74 -5.52 0.13
C SER A 106 9.38 -4.20 -0.30
N HIS A 107 9.45 -3.23 0.60
CA HIS A 107 10.09 -1.92 0.40
C HIS A 107 11.58 -1.92 0.76
N LEU A 108 12.09 -3.00 1.34
CA LEU A 108 13.47 -3.04 1.82
C LEU A 108 14.47 -3.14 0.68
N SER A 109 15.67 -2.59 0.90
CA SER A 109 16.71 -2.55 -0.11
C SER A 109 17.37 -3.90 -0.34
N PHE A 110 17.33 -4.39 -1.58
CA PHE A 110 18.13 -5.53 -2.07
C PHE A 110 19.50 -5.12 -2.62
N LYS A 111 19.92 -3.86 -2.46
CA LYS A 111 21.21 -3.40 -2.96
C LYS A 111 22.36 -4.12 -2.25
N ILE A 112 22.91 -5.07 -2.97
CA ILE A 112 24.21 -5.66 -2.66
C ILE A 112 25.20 -4.88 -3.52
N GLY A 113 26.30 -4.41 -2.96
CA GLY A 113 27.24 -3.47 -3.54
C GLY A 113 27.96 -3.87 -4.84
N ARG A 114 27.35 -4.67 -5.71
CA ARG A 114 27.76 -5.00 -7.08
C ARG A 114 26.54 -5.09 -8.00
N PRO A 115 26.65 -4.63 -9.25
CA PRO A 115 25.49 -4.55 -10.18
C PRO A 115 25.04 -5.90 -10.72
N VAL A 116 25.56 -7.00 -10.28
CA VAL A 116 25.25 -8.32 -10.82
C VAL A 116 24.70 -9.19 -9.73
N GLY A 117 23.42 -9.41 -9.77
CA GLY A 117 22.89 -10.52 -9.01
C GLY A 117 21.51 -10.22 -8.46
N LEU A 118 20.69 -10.73 -9.11
CA LEU A 118 19.39 -11.21 -8.78
C LEU A 118 19.48 -12.07 -7.50
N HIS A 119 19.54 -11.39 -6.38
CA HIS A 119 19.50 -12.07 -5.10
C HIS A 119 18.19 -11.76 -4.39
N TYR A 120 17.59 -12.79 -3.84
CA TYR A 120 16.49 -12.68 -2.88
C TYR A 120 17.00 -12.40 -1.45
N HIS A 121 18.29 -12.11 -1.31
CA HIS A 121 18.90 -11.76 -0.04
C HIS A 121 18.98 -10.24 0.11
N PHE A 122 18.63 -9.76 1.29
CA PHE A 122 18.84 -8.37 1.64
C PHE A 122 20.33 -8.06 1.75
N GLY A 123 20.78 -6.93 1.22
CA GLY A 123 22.10 -6.38 1.49
C GLY A 123 22.19 -5.81 2.91
N THR A 124 23.34 -5.27 3.27
CA THR A 124 23.60 -4.77 4.64
C THR A 124 22.52 -3.76 5.09
N LEU A 125 22.20 -2.79 4.26
CA LEU A 125 21.15 -1.81 4.56
C LEU A 125 19.79 -2.49 4.71
N GLY A 126 19.42 -3.38 3.77
CA GLY A 126 18.17 -4.13 3.84
C GLY A 126 18.07 -5.01 5.08
N GLN A 127 19.18 -5.58 5.57
CA GLN A 127 19.19 -6.34 6.82
C GLN A 127 18.94 -5.47 8.05
N LEU A 128 19.49 -4.25 8.08
CA LEU A 128 19.22 -3.28 9.15
C LEU A 128 17.75 -2.86 9.13
N GLN A 129 17.25 -2.47 7.95
CA GLN A 129 15.85 -2.10 7.76
C GLN A 129 14.90 -3.26 8.09
N HIS A 130 15.29 -4.50 7.80
CA HIS A 130 14.51 -5.70 8.16
C HIS A 130 14.37 -5.83 9.68
N GLY A 131 15.45 -5.62 10.43
CA GLY A 131 15.40 -5.59 11.89
C GLY A 131 14.50 -4.46 12.41
N GLU A 132 14.59 -3.27 11.82
CA GLU A 132 13.72 -2.13 12.15
C GLU A 132 12.24 -2.43 11.87
N ALA A 133 11.92 -3.08 10.75
CA ALA A 133 10.55 -3.48 10.41
C ALA A 133 9.96 -4.45 11.43
N TYR A 134 10.72 -5.45 11.89
CA TYR A 134 10.29 -6.34 12.98
C TYR A 134 10.08 -5.59 14.28
N ALA A 135 11.02 -4.71 14.64
CA ALA A 135 10.90 -3.90 15.86
C ALA A 135 9.68 -2.97 15.80
N ALA A 136 9.47 -2.29 14.67
CA ALA A 136 8.31 -1.42 14.47
C ALA A 136 7.00 -2.20 14.63
N THR A 137 6.86 -3.34 13.94
CA THR A 137 5.67 -4.19 14.05
C THR A 137 5.46 -4.70 15.47
N TYR A 138 6.52 -5.12 16.16
CA TYR A 138 6.45 -5.56 17.56
C TYR A 138 5.95 -4.46 18.48
N PHE A 139 6.52 -3.26 18.38
CA PHE A 139 6.12 -2.13 19.21
C PHE A 139 4.72 -1.63 18.89
N ASP A 140 4.32 -1.65 17.63
CA ASP A 140 2.96 -1.30 17.23
C ASP A 140 1.93 -2.26 17.82
N GLN A 141 2.17 -3.56 17.78
CA GLN A 141 1.27 -4.55 18.39
C GLN A 141 1.23 -4.47 19.94
N ASN A 142 2.29 -4.04 20.57
CA ASN A 142 2.30 -3.82 22.01
C ASN A 142 1.73 -2.45 22.42
N ARG A 143 1.76 -1.47 21.52
CA ARG A 143 1.12 -0.15 21.71
C ARG A 143 -0.38 -0.18 21.49
N ILE A 144 -0.93 -1.13 20.71
CA ILE A 144 -2.39 -1.26 20.51
C ILE A 144 -3.13 -1.49 21.84
N SER A 145 -2.52 -2.13 22.84
CA SER A 145 -3.10 -2.23 24.20
C SER A 145 -3.02 -0.92 25.02
N ASN A 146 -2.19 0.04 24.58
CA ASN A 146 -1.95 1.32 25.26
C ASN A 146 -2.13 2.55 24.34
N ARG A 147 -2.61 2.38 23.10
CA ARG A 147 -2.99 3.54 22.29
C ARG A 147 -4.21 4.20 22.94
N GLN A 148 -3.96 5.22 23.72
CA GLN A 148 -4.84 6.38 23.63
C GLN A 148 -4.76 6.79 22.16
N GLY A 149 -5.77 6.41 21.39
CA GLY A 149 -5.89 6.77 19.98
C GLY A 149 -5.67 8.27 19.84
N LEU A 150 -5.23 8.70 18.67
CA LEU A 150 -5.18 10.13 18.36
C LEU A 150 -6.43 10.77 18.98
N ARG A 151 -6.26 11.75 19.88
CA ARG A 151 -7.41 12.43 20.45
C ARG A 151 -8.11 13.11 19.29
N MET A 152 -9.19 12.46 18.83
CA MET A 152 -9.90 12.88 17.63
C MET A 152 -10.36 14.33 17.82
N PRO A 153 -10.17 15.19 16.82
CA PRO A 153 -10.52 16.60 16.93
C PRO A 153 -12.02 16.75 17.22
N LYS A 154 -12.39 17.80 17.91
CA LYS A 154 -13.79 18.19 18.10
C LYS A 154 -14.33 18.79 16.80
N ALA A 155 -14.58 17.95 15.81
CA ALA A 155 -15.22 18.32 14.57
C ALA A 155 -16.65 17.79 14.54
N LYS A 156 -17.49 18.38 13.69
CA LYS A 156 -18.83 17.86 13.42
C LYS A 156 -18.88 17.10 12.10
N LYS A 157 -18.05 17.47 11.14
CA LYS A 157 -18.04 16.94 9.77
C LYS A 157 -16.64 16.54 9.34
N ILE A 158 -16.54 15.42 8.62
CA ILE A 158 -15.31 14.95 8.01
C ILE A 158 -15.51 14.82 6.50
N LYS A 159 -14.62 15.42 5.73
CA LYS A 159 -14.49 15.20 4.30
C LYS A 159 -13.42 14.15 4.07
N LEU A 160 -13.86 12.92 3.78
CA LEU A 160 -12.99 11.77 3.55
C LEU A 160 -12.68 11.66 2.06
N PHE A 161 -11.50 12.07 1.63
CA PHE A 161 -11.01 11.88 0.28
C PHE A 161 -10.32 10.53 0.13
N ILE A 162 -10.57 9.87 -1.00
CA ILE A 162 -9.97 8.58 -1.31
C ILE A 162 -8.91 8.78 -2.39
N LEU A 163 -7.70 8.34 -2.13
CA LEU A 163 -6.59 8.35 -3.10
C LEU A 163 -6.26 6.91 -3.48
N GLY A 164 -6.41 6.56 -4.75
CA GLY A 164 -6.20 5.20 -5.21
C GLY A 164 -5.36 5.12 -6.48
N GLY A 165 -4.73 3.96 -6.68
CA GLY A 165 -3.93 3.70 -7.86
C GLY A 165 -2.70 2.85 -7.62
N GLN A 166 -1.64 3.14 -8.37
CA GLN A 166 -0.38 2.40 -8.25
C GLN A 166 0.83 3.34 -8.11
N ARG A 167 2.01 2.88 -8.35
CA ARG A 167 3.37 3.51 -8.34
C ARG A 167 3.41 4.98 -7.90
N ASN A 168 3.04 5.89 -8.79
CA ASN A 168 3.09 7.34 -8.51
C ASN A 168 2.09 7.76 -7.44
N MET A 169 0.92 7.11 -7.34
CA MET A 169 0.00 7.34 -6.23
C MET A 169 0.56 6.80 -4.91
N GLU A 170 1.29 5.70 -4.96
CA GLU A 170 2.01 5.17 -3.79
C GLU A 170 3.14 6.09 -3.35
N GLY A 171 3.88 6.63 -4.32
CA GLY A 171 5.03 7.50 -4.13
C GLY A 171 6.35 6.86 -4.56
N GLU A 172 6.27 5.78 -5.35
CA GLU A 172 7.47 5.07 -5.83
C GLU A 172 8.42 6.02 -6.55
N GLY A 173 9.68 6.05 -6.09
CA GLY A 173 10.74 6.91 -6.64
C GLY A 173 10.75 8.34 -6.11
N SER A 174 9.90 8.70 -5.16
CA SER A 174 10.07 9.89 -4.35
C SER A 174 10.88 9.55 -3.09
N TRP A 175 11.50 10.56 -2.45
CA TRP A 175 12.32 10.31 -1.29
C TRP A 175 11.98 11.25 -0.14
N VAL A 176 11.66 10.71 1.04
CA VAL A 176 11.38 11.49 2.25
C VAL A 176 12.56 12.42 2.61
N THR A 177 13.79 12.03 2.27
CA THR A 177 14.97 12.86 2.45
C THR A 177 14.92 14.17 1.67
N ASP A 178 14.22 14.21 0.53
CA ASP A 178 14.10 15.42 -0.30
C ASP A 178 13.17 16.47 0.31
N ILE A 179 12.26 16.04 1.19
CA ILE A 179 11.28 16.91 1.85
C ILE A 179 11.60 17.18 3.32
N LYS A 180 12.67 16.58 3.89
CA LYS A 180 12.99 16.63 5.33
C LYS A 180 12.99 18.01 5.97
N ASN A 181 13.33 19.03 5.20
CA ASN A 181 13.40 20.42 5.64
C ASN A 181 12.19 21.27 5.19
N THR A 182 11.14 20.64 4.70
CA THR A 182 9.93 21.30 4.23
C THR A 182 8.76 21.09 5.19
N PRO A 183 7.68 21.87 5.10
CA PRO A 183 6.46 21.62 5.87
C PRO A 183 5.84 20.24 5.60
N LEU A 184 6.08 19.63 4.44
CA LEU A 184 5.55 18.31 4.07
C LEU A 184 6.08 17.17 4.95
N ALA A 185 7.26 17.33 5.55
CA ALA A 185 7.83 16.35 6.48
C ALA A 185 7.18 16.39 7.87
N LYS A 186 6.38 17.40 8.16
CA LYS A 186 5.75 17.59 9.47
C LYS A 186 4.33 17.05 9.48
N PRO A 187 3.83 16.55 10.64
CA PRO A 187 2.43 16.18 10.77
C PRO A 187 1.49 17.35 10.45
N GLN A 188 0.52 17.10 9.58
CA GLN A 188 -0.49 18.05 9.15
C GLN A 188 -1.81 17.83 9.89
N LYS A 189 -2.67 18.85 9.95
CA LYS A 189 -3.98 18.79 10.64
C LYS A 189 -5.04 18.08 9.77
N ALA A 190 -4.71 16.89 9.27
CA ALA A 190 -5.60 16.01 8.55
C ALA A 190 -5.49 14.59 9.11
N LEU A 191 -6.57 13.83 9.01
CA LEU A 191 -6.58 12.41 9.36
C LEU A 191 -6.10 11.60 8.17
N TYR A 192 -5.31 10.57 8.43
CA TYR A 192 -4.73 9.72 7.40
C TYR A 192 -4.82 8.25 7.78
N GLN A 193 -5.33 7.44 6.87
CA GLN A 193 -5.22 5.98 6.86
C GLN A 193 -4.75 5.51 5.49
N TYR A 194 -4.08 4.36 5.45
CA TYR A 194 -3.55 3.81 4.20
C TYR A 194 -3.56 2.29 4.17
N ASN A 195 -3.59 1.76 2.95
CA ASN A 195 -3.31 0.37 2.61
C ASN A 195 -2.48 0.36 1.31
N LEU A 196 -1.21 0.04 1.43
CA LEU A 196 -0.26 0.02 0.32
C LEU A 196 0.03 -1.43 -0.03
N GLY A 197 -0.70 -1.98 -1.01
CA GLY A 197 -0.52 -3.32 -1.53
C GLY A 197 -0.76 -4.46 -0.53
N LYS A 198 -1.59 -4.27 0.50
CA LYS A 198 -1.81 -5.20 1.63
C LYS A 198 -0.59 -5.39 2.55
N VAL A 199 0.48 -4.69 2.30
CA VAL A 199 1.78 -4.87 2.96
C VAL A 199 1.96 -3.84 4.07
N THR A 200 1.71 -2.59 3.75
CA THR A 200 1.81 -1.48 4.68
C THR A 200 0.41 -0.93 4.93
N ILE A 201 -0.18 -1.29 6.05
CA ILE A 201 -1.55 -0.96 6.40
C ILE A 201 -1.59 -0.21 7.72
N SER A 202 -2.22 0.96 7.74
CA SER A 202 -2.57 1.59 9.01
C SER A 202 -3.91 1.05 9.52
N ASN A 203 -3.93 0.68 10.80
CA ASN A 203 -5.13 0.18 11.48
C ASN A 203 -5.84 1.26 12.32
N ALA A 204 -5.33 2.49 12.29
CA ALA A 204 -5.88 3.61 13.04
C ALA A 204 -5.67 4.92 12.27
N TRP A 205 -6.48 5.93 12.58
CA TRP A 205 -6.27 7.28 12.06
C TRP A 205 -5.03 7.89 12.67
N GLU A 206 -4.20 8.49 11.84
CA GLU A 206 -2.97 9.18 12.19
C GLU A 206 -3.04 10.63 11.66
N HIS A 207 -2.16 11.50 12.10
CA HIS A 207 -1.95 12.77 11.41
C HIS A 207 -1.28 12.52 10.07
N LEU A 208 -1.75 13.20 9.02
CA LEU A 208 -1.14 13.14 7.71
C LEU A 208 0.35 13.55 7.78
N SER A 209 1.23 12.62 7.51
CA SER A 209 2.69 12.79 7.53
C SER A 209 3.34 11.68 6.70
N PRO A 210 4.62 11.81 6.33
CA PRO A 210 5.36 10.68 5.75
C PRO A 210 5.26 9.45 6.67
N ILE A 211 5.05 8.29 6.06
CA ILE A 211 4.95 7.03 6.82
C ILE A 211 6.34 6.69 7.38
N LYS A 212 6.45 6.59 8.70
CA LYS A 212 7.73 6.57 9.44
C LYS A 212 8.74 5.51 9.00
N HIS A 213 8.28 4.40 8.46
CA HIS A 213 9.13 3.28 8.05
C HIS A 213 9.29 3.16 6.52
N LEU A 214 8.78 4.13 5.77
CA LEU A 214 8.97 4.20 4.33
C LEU A 214 9.97 5.30 3.97
N GLU A 215 10.76 5.04 2.96
CA GLU A 215 11.66 6.04 2.37
C GLU A 215 10.95 6.91 1.33
N ASP A 216 9.82 6.42 0.82
CA ASP A 216 8.98 7.08 -0.19
C ASP A 216 7.85 7.86 0.46
N PHE A 217 7.33 8.84 -0.27
CA PHE A 217 6.10 9.57 0.08
C PHE A 217 5.25 9.78 -1.16
N GLY A 218 3.93 9.80 -0.99
CA GLY A 218 3.02 10.00 -2.10
C GLY A 218 2.46 11.42 -2.19
N PRO A 219 1.57 11.64 -3.18
CA PRO A 219 0.95 12.95 -3.43
C PRO A 219 0.02 13.42 -2.32
N GLU A 220 -0.39 12.53 -1.40
CA GLU A 220 -1.27 12.87 -0.28
C GLU A 220 -0.73 14.00 0.58
N LEU A 221 0.60 14.12 0.73
CA LEU A 221 1.20 15.14 1.57
C LEU A 221 0.97 16.56 1.03
N SER A 222 1.24 16.78 -0.25
CA SER A 222 1.02 18.06 -0.91
C SER A 222 -0.46 18.32 -1.19
N PHE A 223 -1.23 17.28 -1.49
CA PHE A 223 -2.68 17.35 -1.60
C PHE A 223 -3.32 17.85 -0.30
N GLY A 224 -2.98 17.23 0.83
CA GLY A 224 -3.47 17.66 2.14
C GLY A 224 -3.05 19.07 2.50
N GLN A 225 -1.79 19.43 2.27
CA GLN A 225 -1.28 20.78 2.53
C GLN A 225 -2.07 21.86 1.78
N GLN A 226 -2.50 21.57 0.54
CA GLN A 226 -3.27 22.50 -0.26
C GLN A 226 -4.74 22.58 0.16
N LEU A 227 -5.34 21.47 0.60
CA LEU A 227 -6.77 21.42 0.91
C LEU A 227 -7.12 21.81 2.35
N ILE A 228 -6.23 21.59 3.32
CA ILE A 228 -6.50 21.94 4.72
C ILE A 228 -7.01 23.38 4.89
N PRO A 229 -6.42 24.40 4.21
CA PRO A 229 -6.89 25.78 4.35
C PRO A 229 -8.31 26.04 3.79
N SER A 230 -8.83 25.15 2.95
CA SER A 230 -10.18 25.27 2.37
C SER A 230 -11.26 24.53 3.17
N MET A 231 -10.91 23.91 4.28
CA MET A 231 -11.90 23.29 5.17
C MET A 231 -12.63 24.38 5.96
N GLU A 232 -13.95 24.25 6.03
CA GLU A 232 -14.80 25.14 6.79
C GLU A 232 -14.64 24.95 8.31
N ASP A 233 -15.13 25.91 9.09
CA ASP A 233 -15.13 25.80 10.54
C ASP A 233 -15.94 24.56 11.00
N GLY A 234 -15.26 23.67 11.72
CA GLY A 234 -15.85 22.41 12.18
C GLY A 234 -15.76 21.27 11.18
N GLU A 235 -15.11 21.47 10.03
CA GLU A 235 -14.75 20.41 9.09
C GLU A 235 -13.30 19.95 9.28
N ILE A 236 -13.06 18.67 8.99
CA ILE A 236 -11.71 18.10 8.98
C ILE A 236 -11.51 17.31 7.70
N LEU A 237 -10.33 17.50 7.11
CA LEU A 237 -9.82 16.67 6.04
C LEU A 237 -9.43 15.30 6.58
N ALA A 238 -9.94 14.24 5.95
CA ALA A 238 -9.45 12.88 6.12
C ALA A 238 -9.06 12.31 4.75
N ILE A 239 -8.01 11.51 4.72
CA ILE A 239 -7.53 10.82 3.53
C ILE A 239 -7.42 9.33 3.83
N TYR A 240 -8.05 8.52 2.97
CA TYR A 240 -7.76 7.11 2.88
C TYR A 240 -7.04 6.83 1.58
N LYS A 241 -5.81 6.31 1.67
CA LYS A 241 -5.00 5.96 0.51
C LYS A 241 -4.96 4.45 0.34
N PHE A 242 -5.34 3.98 -0.86
CA PHE A 242 -5.27 2.57 -1.22
C PHE A 242 -4.53 2.40 -2.54
N THR A 243 -3.34 1.82 -2.50
CA THR A 243 -2.49 1.61 -3.67
C THR A 243 -2.02 0.18 -3.78
N ASP A 244 -1.67 -0.24 -4.99
CA ASP A 244 -0.96 -1.50 -5.25
C ASP A 244 -0.01 -1.33 -6.43
N SER A 245 1.27 -1.07 -6.12
CA SER A 245 2.32 -0.91 -7.12
C SER A 245 2.42 -2.10 -8.07
N GLY A 246 2.41 -1.80 -9.37
CA GLY A 246 2.44 -2.82 -10.43
C GLY A 246 1.07 -3.41 -10.78
N SER A 247 -0.03 -2.91 -10.21
CA SER A 247 -1.38 -3.32 -10.62
C SER A 247 -1.74 -2.81 -12.03
N GLN A 248 -2.74 -3.45 -12.63
CA GLN A 248 -3.30 -3.16 -13.93
C GLN A 248 -4.80 -2.92 -13.81
N SER A 249 -5.43 -2.35 -14.84
CA SER A 249 -6.88 -2.10 -14.84
C SER A 249 -7.72 -3.35 -14.55
N LEU A 250 -7.25 -4.52 -14.96
CA LEU A 250 -7.90 -5.81 -14.69
C LEU A 250 -8.00 -6.15 -13.20
N ASP A 251 -7.01 -5.75 -12.40
CA ASP A 251 -6.92 -6.08 -10.98
C ASP A 251 -7.99 -5.38 -10.14
N TRP A 252 -8.59 -4.32 -10.69
CA TRP A 252 -9.57 -3.47 -10.02
C TRP A 252 -11.02 -3.76 -10.47
N LEU A 253 -11.23 -4.72 -11.35
CA LEU A 253 -12.57 -5.10 -11.78
C LEU A 253 -13.31 -5.87 -10.68
N PRO A 254 -14.65 -5.70 -10.53
CA PRO A 254 -15.44 -6.42 -9.52
C PRO A 254 -15.37 -7.93 -9.59
N GLN A 255 -15.23 -8.47 -10.80
CA GLN A 255 -15.06 -9.91 -11.04
C GLN A 255 -13.63 -10.41 -10.83
N GLY A 256 -12.70 -9.50 -10.57
CA GLY A 256 -11.29 -9.80 -10.46
C GLY A 256 -10.62 -10.15 -11.77
N SER A 257 -9.32 -10.41 -11.71
CA SER A 257 -8.52 -10.85 -12.84
C SER A 257 -8.03 -12.28 -12.64
N LYS A 258 -8.44 -13.19 -13.51
CA LYS A 258 -7.92 -14.57 -13.52
C LYS A 258 -6.45 -14.66 -13.92
N GLU A 259 -5.92 -13.61 -14.56
CA GLU A 259 -4.56 -13.61 -15.13
C GLU A 259 -3.51 -13.04 -14.17
N SER A 260 -3.91 -12.15 -13.24
CA SER A 260 -2.97 -11.41 -12.41
C SER A 260 -2.86 -11.90 -10.96
N TYR A 261 -3.76 -12.75 -10.49
CA TYR A 261 -3.87 -13.16 -9.08
C TYR A 261 -3.99 -11.98 -8.10
N ARG A 262 -4.48 -10.84 -8.59
CA ARG A 262 -4.59 -9.59 -7.86
C ARG A 262 -6.00 -9.06 -7.92
N ASP A 263 -6.86 -9.55 -7.05
CA ASP A 263 -8.22 -9.03 -6.93
C ASP A 263 -8.20 -7.91 -5.89
N ARG A 264 -8.26 -6.65 -6.36
CA ARG A 264 -8.16 -5.47 -5.49
C ARG A 264 -9.53 -4.86 -5.17
N TYR A 265 -10.53 -5.15 -5.97
CA TYR A 265 -11.84 -4.50 -5.85
C TYR A 265 -12.48 -4.69 -4.48
N GLN A 266 -12.51 -5.93 -3.95
CA GLN A 266 -13.13 -6.20 -2.64
C GLN A 266 -12.39 -5.50 -1.50
N ASP A 267 -11.06 -5.51 -1.52
CA ASP A 267 -10.25 -4.82 -0.52
C ASP A 267 -10.46 -3.30 -0.59
N TRP A 268 -10.54 -2.74 -1.80
CA TRP A 268 -10.83 -1.35 -2.07
C TRP A 268 -12.15 -0.92 -1.43
N ILE A 269 -13.25 -1.60 -1.77
CA ILE A 269 -14.59 -1.30 -1.24
C ILE A 269 -14.65 -1.49 0.27
N THR A 270 -14.09 -2.59 0.78
CA THR A 270 -14.09 -2.91 2.21
C THR A 270 -13.30 -1.87 2.99
N GLY A 271 -12.13 -1.45 2.48
CA GLY A 271 -11.31 -0.42 3.10
C GLY A 271 -12.00 0.92 3.19
N ILE A 272 -12.64 1.39 2.10
CA ILE A 272 -13.39 2.65 2.08
C ILE A 272 -14.56 2.61 3.07
N LYS A 273 -15.37 1.53 3.05
CA LYS A 273 -16.50 1.36 3.97
C LYS A 273 -16.03 1.36 5.41
N ARG A 274 -14.98 0.59 5.73
CA ARG A 274 -14.40 0.55 7.07
C ARG A 274 -13.98 1.93 7.57
N CYS A 275 -13.28 2.72 6.74
CA CYS A 275 -12.83 4.06 7.11
C CYS A 275 -14.01 5.00 7.37
N ARG A 276 -15.04 4.98 6.52
CA ARG A 276 -16.26 5.77 6.70
C ARG A 276 -17.02 5.36 7.96
N ASP A 277 -17.21 4.05 8.15
CA ASP A 277 -18.00 3.50 9.26
C ASP A 277 -17.30 3.75 10.61
N ASP A 278 -15.97 3.64 10.67
CA ASP A 278 -15.18 3.97 11.85
C ASP A 278 -15.36 5.44 12.26
N LEU A 279 -15.27 6.37 11.34
CA LEU A 279 -15.51 7.79 11.61
C LEU A 279 -16.97 8.05 12.04
N THR A 280 -17.92 7.38 11.40
CA THR A 280 -19.34 7.52 11.76
C THR A 280 -19.64 6.97 13.15
N GLN A 281 -19.07 5.82 13.53
CA GLN A 281 -19.19 5.25 14.87
C GLN A 281 -18.58 6.14 15.95
N GLN A 282 -17.58 6.94 15.61
CA GLN A 282 -17.01 7.95 16.51
C GLN A 282 -17.85 9.24 16.61
N GLY A 283 -18.99 9.28 15.94
CA GLY A 283 -19.97 10.37 16.03
C GLY A 283 -19.77 11.49 15.02
N TYR A 284 -18.95 11.30 13.98
CA TYR A 284 -18.76 12.29 12.93
C TYR A 284 -19.76 12.10 11.77
N GLN A 285 -20.19 13.20 11.18
CA GLN A 285 -20.81 13.17 9.87
C GLN A 285 -19.70 13.03 8.82
N CYS A 286 -19.57 11.83 8.23
CA CYS A 286 -18.54 11.51 7.25
C CYS A 286 -19.11 11.57 5.84
N GLU A 287 -18.54 12.43 5.01
CA GLU A 287 -18.84 12.60 3.59
C GLU A 287 -17.63 12.13 2.77
N ILE A 288 -17.88 11.44 1.64
CA ILE A 288 -16.85 11.09 0.65
C ILE A 288 -17.09 11.95 -0.58
N PRO A 289 -16.41 13.10 -0.73
CA PRO A 289 -16.70 14.04 -1.81
C PRO A 289 -16.08 13.63 -3.14
N ALA A 290 -14.92 12.98 -3.14
CA ALA A 290 -14.24 12.57 -4.35
C ALA A 290 -13.28 11.40 -4.15
N ILE A 291 -13.02 10.70 -5.26
CA ILE A 291 -11.94 9.72 -5.42
C ILE A 291 -10.91 10.29 -6.41
N PHE A 292 -9.64 10.26 -6.03
CA PHE A 292 -8.51 10.58 -6.89
C PHE A 292 -7.84 9.30 -7.34
N TRP A 293 -7.65 9.16 -8.64
CA TRP A 293 -7.15 7.95 -9.25
C TRP A 293 -5.91 8.19 -10.11
N HIS A 294 -4.84 7.46 -9.86
CA HIS A 294 -3.65 7.45 -10.71
C HIS A 294 -3.16 6.02 -10.91
N CYS A 295 -3.53 5.42 -12.02
CA CYS A 295 -3.18 4.06 -12.41
C CYS A 295 -3.31 3.91 -13.93
N GLY A 296 -2.51 3.06 -14.54
CA GLY A 296 -2.56 2.77 -15.98
C GLY A 296 -1.18 2.74 -16.65
N GLU A 297 -0.10 3.00 -15.91
CA GLU A 297 1.26 2.97 -16.47
C GLU A 297 1.59 1.59 -17.07
N ASN A 298 1.17 0.52 -16.42
CA ASN A 298 1.36 -0.84 -16.92
C ASN A 298 0.43 -1.17 -18.09
N ASP A 299 -0.79 -0.63 -18.07
CA ASP A 299 -1.74 -0.80 -19.18
C ASP A 299 -1.24 -0.10 -20.43
N ARG A 300 -0.69 1.11 -20.32
CA ARG A 300 -0.12 1.87 -21.45
C ARG A 300 1.05 1.17 -22.13
N ALA A 301 1.79 0.34 -21.41
CA ALA A 301 2.93 -0.40 -21.97
C ALA A 301 2.53 -1.51 -22.95
N LEU A 302 1.24 -1.86 -23.05
CA LEU A 302 0.72 -2.96 -23.87
C LEU A 302 -0.52 -2.51 -24.65
N ASN A 303 -0.44 -2.42 -25.97
CA ASN A 303 -1.52 -1.92 -26.83
C ASN A 303 -2.88 -2.57 -26.54
N TRP A 304 -2.94 -3.89 -26.38
CA TRP A 304 -4.18 -4.61 -26.09
C TRP A 304 -4.78 -4.28 -24.70
N MET A 305 -3.94 -3.91 -23.75
CA MET A 305 -4.37 -3.44 -22.44
C MET A 305 -4.88 -2.00 -22.51
N ALA A 306 -4.11 -1.14 -23.16
CA ALA A 306 -4.42 0.27 -23.32
C ALA A 306 -5.77 0.49 -24.01
N GLN A 307 -6.04 -0.21 -25.12
CA GLN A 307 -7.32 -0.16 -25.86
C GLN A 307 -8.56 -0.53 -25.02
N LYS A 308 -8.38 -1.21 -23.89
CA LYS A 308 -9.47 -1.63 -22.99
C LYS A 308 -9.46 -0.89 -21.66
N TYR A 309 -8.52 0.00 -21.46
CA TYR A 309 -8.34 0.69 -20.18
C TYR A 309 -9.57 1.50 -19.78
N THR A 310 -10.06 2.36 -20.66
CA THR A 310 -11.18 3.27 -20.37
C THR A 310 -12.48 2.51 -20.07
N ASP A 311 -12.78 1.44 -20.80
CA ASP A 311 -13.95 0.59 -20.54
C ASP A 311 -13.86 -0.10 -19.17
N ARG A 312 -12.68 -0.62 -18.84
CA ARG A 312 -12.41 -1.27 -17.53
C ARG A 312 -12.48 -0.28 -16.39
N PHE A 313 -11.87 0.88 -16.57
CA PHE A 313 -11.91 1.96 -15.58
C PHE A 313 -13.35 2.43 -15.34
N GLN A 314 -14.15 2.63 -16.37
CA GLN A 314 -15.55 3.00 -16.25
C GLN A 314 -16.36 1.90 -15.51
N THR A 315 -16.09 0.63 -15.79
CA THR A 315 -16.69 -0.49 -15.07
C THR A 315 -16.35 -0.45 -13.58
N PHE A 316 -15.08 -0.24 -13.25
CA PHE A 316 -14.59 -0.11 -11.88
C PHE A 316 -15.23 1.10 -11.15
N MET A 317 -15.24 2.26 -11.79
CA MET A 317 -15.84 3.49 -11.27
C MET A 317 -17.32 3.31 -10.96
N ASN A 318 -18.10 2.78 -11.92
CA ASN A 318 -19.54 2.56 -11.76
C ASN A 318 -19.84 1.53 -10.66
N ALA A 319 -19.07 0.46 -10.57
CA ALA A 319 -19.22 -0.53 -9.51
C ALA A 319 -18.91 0.09 -8.14
N THR A 320 -17.87 0.91 -8.04
CA THR A 320 -17.53 1.64 -6.80
C THR A 320 -18.65 2.58 -6.38
N ARG A 321 -19.19 3.40 -7.29
CA ARG A 321 -20.35 4.26 -7.03
C ARG A 321 -21.54 3.47 -6.49
N LYS A 322 -21.87 2.36 -7.15
CA LYS A 322 -22.96 1.46 -6.75
C LYS A 322 -22.74 0.86 -5.34
N ASP A 323 -21.58 0.29 -5.09
CA ASP A 323 -21.31 -0.44 -3.84
C ASP A 323 -21.12 0.48 -2.63
N LEU A 324 -20.68 1.72 -2.85
CA LEU A 324 -20.65 2.78 -1.83
C LEU A 324 -22.02 3.47 -1.66
N LYS A 325 -22.98 3.25 -2.57
CA LYS A 325 -24.28 3.92 -2.65
C LYS A 325 -24.14 5.44 -2.83
N LEU A 326 -23.20 5.86 -3.66
CA LEU A 326 -22.88 7.24 -3.98
C LEU A 326 -22.88 7.39 -5.52
N PRO A 327 -24.06 7.48 -6.17
CA PRO A 327 -24.15 7.50 -7.63
C PRO A 327 -23.45 8.72 -8.26
N ASP A 328 -23.44 9.85 -7.56
CA ASP A 328 -22.85 11.11 -8.03
C ASP A 328 -21.43 11.35 -7.47
N LEU A 329 -20.74 10.30 -7.00
CA LEU A 329 -19.39 10.42 -6.47
C LEU A 329 -18.43 10.92 -7.55
N ASN A 330 -17.77 12.03 -7.25
CA ASN A 330 -16.77 12.59 -8.15
C ASN A 330 -15.53 11.70 -8.27
N TRP A 331 -15.05 11.52 -9.50
CA TRP A 331 -13.79 10.84 -9.80
C TRP A 331 -12.86 11.78 -10.53
N ILE A 332 -11.66 11.93 -10.04
CA ILE A 332 -10.59 12.71 -10.64
C ILE A 332 -9.46 11.76 -11.02
N LEU A 333 -9.33 11.48 -12.32
CA LEU A 333 -8.26 10.67 -12.86
C LEU A 333 -7.15 11.57 -13.38
N THR A 334 -5.92 11.32 -12.94
CA THR A 334 -4.75 12.04 -13.42
C THR A 334 -4.01 11.21 -14.48
N GLU A 335 -3.56 11.90 -15.53
CA GLU A 335 -2.80 11.30 -16.62
C GLU A 335 -1.52 10.62 -16.10
N GLN A 336 -1.13 9.50 -16.70
CA GLN A 336 0.14 8.84 -16.42
C GLN A 336 1.26 9.45 -17.27
N PRO A 337 2.53 9.37 -16.82
CA PRO A 337 3.66 9.81 -17.63
C PRO A 337 3.68 9.16 -19.01
N ILE A 338 4.05 9.93 -20.02
CA ILE A 338 4.16 9.45 -21.40
C ILE A 338 5.37 8.51 -21.50
N LEU A 339 5.15 7.31 -22.08
CA LEU A 339 6.23 6.38 -22.37
C LEU A 339 6.99 6.85 -23.61
N THR A 340 8.32 6.87 -23.51
CA THR A 340 9.22 7.25 -24.62
C THR A 340 9.62 6.03 -25.44
N ALA A 341 10.10 6.24 -26.67
CA ALA A 341 10.64 5.19 -27.54
C ALA A 341 11.80 4.39 -26.89
N GLU A 342 12.54 4.99 -25.98
CA GLU A 342 13.58 4.31 -25.18
C GLU A 342 13.00 3.17 -24.33
N ILE A 343 11.74 3.30 -23.91
CA ILE A 343 11.03 2.30 -23.09
C ILE A 343 10.29 1.30 -24.00
N THR A 344 9.73 1.78 -25.09
CA THR A 344 8.81 1.00 -25.95
C THR A 344 9.47 0.38 -27.17
N GLY A 345 10.73 0.72 -27.48
CA GLY A 345 11.46 0.20 -28.63
C GLY A 345 10.83 0.59 -29.97
N ASP A 346 10.43 1.85 -30.13
CA ASP A 346 9.79 2.42 -31.33
C ASP A 346 8.39 1.86 -31.64
N GLU A 347 7.81 1.03 -30.79
CA GLU A 347 6.43 0.61 -30.93
C GLU A 347 5.49 1.81 -30.72
N LYS A 348 4.60 2.06 -31.69
CA LYS A 348 3.56 3.08 -31.53
C LYS A 348 2.51 2.58 -30.55
N LEU A 349 2.55 3.11 -29.33
CA LEU A 349 1.58 2.81 -28.31
C LEU A 349 0.24 3.50 -28.54
N TYR A 350 -0.82 2.84 -28.06
CA TYR A 350 -2.17 3.39 -28.06
C TYR A 350 -2.24 4.61 -27.11
N ASP A 351 -2.77 5.73 -27.62
CA ASP A 351 -3.01 6.91 -26.81
C ASP A 351 -4.36 6.83 -26.09
N LEU A 352 -4.33 6.81 -24.76
CA LEU A 352 -5.51 6.74 -23.91
C LEU A 352 -6.21 8.09 -23.73
N ASN A 353 -5.52 9.20 -24.00
CA ASN A 353 -6.01 10.53 -23.66
C ASN A 353 -7.33 10.88 -24.36
N PRO A 354 -7.50 10.61 -25.68
CA PRO A 354 -8.77 10.88 -26.36
C PRO A 354 -9.97 10.14 -25.74
N ASP A 355 -9.77 8.89 -25.30
CA ASP A 355 -10.85 8.10 -24.68
C ASP A 355 -11.23 8.66 -23.28
N LEU A 356 -10.24 9.10 -22.51
CA LEU A 356 -10.45 9.71 -21.20
C LEU A 356 -11.08 11.09 -21.31
N GLU A 357 -10.68 11.90 -22.31
CA GLU A 357 -11.31 13.17 -22.62
C GLU A 357 -12.79 12.98 -23.06
N ALA A 358 -13.05 11.93 -23.84
CA ALA A 358 -14.43 11.59 -24.22
C ALA A 358 -15.28 11.11 -23.04
N LEU A 359 -14.67 10.45 -22.06
CA LEU A 359 -15.33 10.07 -20.81
C LEU A 359 -15.64 11.31 -19.96
N ASP A 360 -14.69 12.23 -19.81
CA ASP A 360 -14.85 13.50 -19.10
C ASP A 360 -16.01 14.33 -19.68
N ALA A 361 -16.11 14.40 -21.00
CA ALA A 361 -17.21 15.10 -21.66
C ALA A 361 -18.61 14.47 -21.46
N ARG A 362 -18.69 13.19 -21.06
CA ARG A 362 -19.97 12.45 -20.93
C ARG A 362 -20.44 12.25 -19.50
N ASP A 363 -19.52 12.15 -18.53
CA ASP A 363 -19.83 11.90 -17.12
C ASP A 363 -19.58 13.18 -16.31
N PRO A 364 -20.62 13.90 -15.85
CA PRO A 364 -20.46 15.16 -15.13
C PRO A 364 -19.75 15.02 -13.78
N ASN A 365 -19.63 13.80 -13.26
CA ASN A 365 -18.93 13.48 -12.03
C ASN A 365 -17.60 12.76 -12.29
N PHE A 366 -17.02 12.95 -13.47
CA PHE A 366 -15.68 12.48 -13.81
C PHE A 366 -14.86 13.65 -14.37
N THR A 367 -13.61 13.76 -13.95
CA THR A 367 -12.68 14.78 -14.45
C THR A 367 -11.34 14.14 -14.80
N PHE A 368 -10.91 14.35 -16.05
CA PHE A 368 -9.57 13.95 -16.51
C PHE A 368 -8.59 15.11 -16.39
N VAL A 369 -7.52 14.90 -15.64
CA VAL A 369 -6.53 15.94 -15.33
C VAL A 369 -5.19 15.59 -15.98
N LYS A 370 -4.77 16.41 -16.95
CA LYS A 370 -3.45 16.26 -17.60
C LYS A 370 -2.30 16.55 -16.65
N THR A 371 -1.26 15.76 -16.76
CA THR A 371 -0.05 15.83 -15.93
C THR A 371 1.24 15.62 -16.74
N SER A 372 1.16 15.56 -18.06
CA SER A 372 2.30 15.39 -18.96
C SER A 372 3.38 16.48 -18.85
N ASP A 373 3.01 17.64 -18.30
CA ASP A 373 3.93 18.76 -18.02
C ASP A 373 4.67 18.61 -16.68
N LEU A 374 4.31 17.63 -15.85
CA LEU A 374 4.96 17.45 -14.56
C LEU A 374 6.34 16.79 -14.70
N PRO A 375 7.31 17.15 -13.83
CA PRO A 375 8.61 16.48 -13.83
C PRO A 375 8.47 14.98 -13.65
N HIS A 376 9.08 14.21 -14.54
CA HIS A 376 9.12 12.75 -14.44
C HIS A 376 10.38 12.18 -15.10
N THR A 377 10.76 10.98 -14.67
CA THR A 377 11.79 10.17 -15.31
C THR A 377 11.17 8.83 -15.65
N THR A 378 11.16 8.43 -16.93
CA THR A 378 10.48 7.23 -17.40
C THR A 378 8.99 7.25 -16.97
N VAL A 379 8.55 6.27 -16.17
CA VAL A 379 7.16 6.15 -15.67
C VAL A 379 6.94 6.76 -14.29
N LEU A 380 8.00 7.27 -13.64
CA LEU A 380 7.95 7.78 -12.27
C LEU A 380 8.11 9.30 -12.25
N PHE A 381 7.29 9.97 -11.45
CA PHE A 381 7.36 11.42 -11.27
C PHE A 381 8.54 11.86 -10.39
N GLY A 382 9.05 11.01 -9.50
CA GLY A 382 10.04 11.40 -8.51
C GLY A 382 9.50 12.43 -7.51
N SER A 383 10.33 12.87 -6.57
CA SER A 383 9.89 13.73 -5.46
C SER A 383 9.23 15.03 -5.92
N LYS A 384 9.83 15.74 -6.89
CA LYS A 384 9.28 17.01 -7.41
C LYS A 384 7.94 16.78 -8.14
N GLY A 385 7.87 15.75 -8.97
CA GLY A 385 6.66 15.43 -9.73
C GLY A 385 5.54 14.94 -8.82
N ILE A 386 5.82 14.15 -7.79
CA ILE A 386 4.83 13.69 -6.80
C ILE A 386 4.25 14.87 -6.01
N ILE A 387 5.07 15.84 -5.59
CA ILE A 387 4.58 17.06 -4.96
C ILE A 387 3.67 17.84 -5.92
N ALA A 388 4.10 18.00 -7.17
CA ALA A 388 3.31 18.69 -8.18
C ALA A 388 2.00 17.96 -8.51
N LEU A 389 2.00 16.61 -8.52
CA LEU A 389 0.80 15.79 -8.71
C LEU A 389 -0.24 16.05 -7.62
N GLY A 390 0.15 16.00 -6.34
CA GLY A 390 -0.78 16.26 -5.24
C GLY A 390 -1.35 17.69 -5.28
N ASN A 391 -0.52 18.68 -5.60
CA ASN A 391 -0.97 20.05 -5.81
C ASN A 391 -1.95 20.15 -6.99
N ARG A 392 -1.72 19.45 -8.09
CA ARG A 392 -2.58 19.40 -9.26
C ARG A 392 -3.94 18.77 -8.94
N MET A 393 -3.95 17.67 -8.18
CA MET A 393 -5.17 17.03 -7.70
C MET A 393 -6.00 17.97 -6.82
N ALA A 394 -5.37 18.66 -5.86
CA ALA A 394 -6.06 19.61 -5.00
C ALA A 394 -6.68 20.78 -5.79
N LYS A 395 -5.93 21.32 -6.77
CA LYS A 395 -6.45 22.37 -7.67
C LYS A 395 -7.65 21.91 -8.50
N ALA A 396 -7.60 20.69 -9.02
CA ALA A 396 -8.71 20.11 -9.78
C ALA A 396 -9.99 20.04 -8.92
N TRP A 397 -9.86 19.58 -7.67
CA TRP A 397 -10.99 19.57 -6.73
C TRP A 397 -11.52 20.96 -6.43
N THR A 398 -10.64 21.90 -6.11
CA THR A 398 -11.06 23.29 -5.83
C THR A 398 -11.82 23.90 -7.01
N LYS A 399 -11.41 23.61 -8.24
CA LYS A 399 -12.11 24.09 -9.44
C LYS A 399 -13.53 23.51 -9.53
N ILE A 400 -13.69 22.20 -9.36
CA ILE A 400 -15.00 21.51 -9.38
C ILE A 400 -15.97 22.09 -8.33
N THR A 401 -15.46 22.51 -7.18
CA THR A 401 -16.31 23.02 -6.08
C THR A 401 -16.65 24.50 -6.17
N LEU A 402 -15.99 25.25 -7.07
CA LEU A 402 -16.26 26.67 -7.30
C LEU A 402 -17.13 26.92 -8.53
N GLU A 403 -17.29 25.96 -9.42
CA GLU A 403 -18.20 25.96 -10.56
C GLU A 403 -19.57 25.39 -10.17
#